data_de199db3a2b3207f8c2281ab4fad015e
#
_entry.id   de199db3a2b3207f8c2281ab4fad015e
#
_cell.length_a   1.000
_cell.length_b   1.000
_cell.length_c   1.000
_cell.angle_alpha   90.00
_cell.angle_beta   90.00
_cell.angle_gamma   90.00
#
_symmetry.space_group_name_H-M   'P 1'
#
loop_
_entity.id
_entity.type
_entity.pdbx_description
1 polymer ?
#
loop_
_entity_poly.entity_id
_entity_poly.type
_entity_poly.pdbx_seq_one_letter_code
_entity_poly.pdbx_strand_id
1 'polypeptide(L)'
;MTYLPNILFAIILAFGVGYFAKNVKKLLRNIKLGQDVDVSDNRSQRWKNMAMIALGQSKMVRRPISGALHVIVYVGFIIINIEVLEIIIDGLFGTHRIGLEILPVSVYGFLIGTFEILACLVFVSVIIFWLRRNVIKLARFWKSEMTSWPKNDGNIILYFEMVLMTLFLVMNATDLQFQAMNSGNIISQYVAPWFSGFSESTLHVIERGAWWLHIVGILLFLNYLYFSKHLHILLAFPNTYYGNLKPQGQFNNLEAVTKEVKMMMDPNIDPFAAPAEGEEEDVPAKFGASDVQDLNWVQLLNAYTCTECGRCTSECPANQTGKKLSPRKIMMDTRDRLEEVGKNIDANKGEFKDDGKQLLDDYITKEELWACTSCNACVEACPVSIDPLSIILEMRRYLVMEQSAAPTELNNMMTNIENNGAPWPYNQMDRLNWKTNKL
;
A
#
# COMPACT_ATOMS: atom_id res chain seq x y z
N MET A 1 -3.18 2.94 -46.52
CA MET A 1 -3.60 2.46 -45.16
C MET A 1 -2.39 2.13 -44.24
N THR A 2 -1.19 2.61 -44.56
CA THR A 2 0.06 2.29 -43.87
C THR A 2 0.13 2.71 -42.43
N TYR A 3 -0.55 3.78 -42.04
CA TYR A 3 -0.50 4.34 -40.69
C TYR A 3 -1.67 3.94 -39.77
N LEU A 4 -2.59 3.08 -40.21
CA LEU A 4 -3.77 2.70 -39.40
C LEU A 4 -3.40 2.00 -38.07
N PRO A 5 -2.44 1.05 -38.02
CA PRO A 5 -2.02 0.42 -36.75
C PRO A 5 -1.43 1.44 -35.76
N ASN A 6 -0.65 2.41 -36.25
CA ASN A 6 -0.02 3.43 -35.39
C ASN A 6 -1.05 4.40 -34.80
N ILE A 7 -2.04 4.81 -35.60
CA ILE A 7 -3.15 5.65 -35.12
C ILE A 7 -3.96 4.89 -34.07
N LEU A 8 -4.29 3.63 -34.33
CA LEU A 8 -5.00 2.79 -33.36
C LEU A 8 -4.19 2.62 -32.06
N PHE A 9 -2.89 2.37 -32.18
CA PHE A 9 -2.00 2.28 -31.03
C PHE A 9 -1.98 3.58 -30.21
N ALA A 10 -1.82 4.73 -30.86
CA ALA A 10 -1.82 6.04 -30.19
C ALA A 10 -3.14 6.30 -29.45
N ILE A 11 -4.28 5.93 -30.03
CA ILE A 11 -5.60 6.07 -29.38
C ILE A 11 -5.69 5.17 -28.15
N ILE A 12 -5.29 3.89 -28.25
CA ILE A 12 -5.33 2.94 -27.12
C ILE A 12 -4.39 3.39 -26.00
N LEU A 13 -3.19 3.85 -26.34
CA LEU A 13 -2.21 4.36 -25.38
C LEU A 13 -2.76 5.62 -24.67
N ALA A 14 -3.26 6.60 -25.43
CA ALA A 14 -3.82 7.83 -24.86
C ALA A 14 -5.03 7.56 -23.96
N PHE A 15 -5.91 6.64 -24.37
CA PHE A 15 -7.05 6.23 -23.56
C PHE A 15 -6.60 5.52 -22.27
N GLY A 16 -5.69 4.54 -22.37
CA GLY A 16 -5.20 3.79 -21.22
C GLY A 16 -4.50 4.67 -20.18
N VAL A 17 -3.58 5.53 -20.63
CA VAL A 17 -2.87 6.47 -19.74
C VAL A 17 -3.81 7.54 -19.18
N GLY A 18 -4.70 8.09 -20.02
CA GLY A 18 -5.67 9.11 -19.60
C GLY A 18 -6.66 8.60 -18.56
N TYR A 19 -7.16 7.36 -18.72
CA TYR A 19 -8.07 6.75 -17.76
C TYR A 19 -7.35 6.46 -16.43
N PHE A 20 -6.12 5.97 -16.47
CA PHE A 20 -5.29 5.80 -15.27
C PHE A 20 -5.06 7.13 -14.54
N ALA A 21 -4.66 8.18 -15.27
CA ALA A 21 -4.44 9.50 -14.68
C ALA A 21 -5.71 10.08 -14.03
N LYS A 22 -6.87 9.85 -14.62
CA LYS A 22 -8.17 10.24 -14.03
C LYS A 22 -8.40 9.52 -12.69
N ASN A 23 -8.13 8.23 -12.61
CA ASN A 23 -8.32 7.44 -11.38
C ASN A 23 -7.29 7.82 -10.30
N VAL A 24 -6.04 8.08 -10.68
CA VAL A 24 -5.01 8.59 -9.74
C VAL A 24 -5.42 9.94 -9.13
N LYS A 25 -6.03 10.84 -9.91
CA LYS A 25 -6.56 12.11 -9.36
C LYS A 25 -7.64 11.86 -8.29
N LYS A 26 -8.51 10.87 -8.47
CA LYS A 26 -9.51 10.49 -7.46
C LYS A 26 -8.86 9.94 -6.20
N LEU A 27 -7.87 9.07 -6.36
CA LEU A 27 -7.09 8.54 -5.25
C LEU A 27 -6.43 9.65 -4.43
N LEU A 28 -5.75 10.58 -5.09
CA LEU A 28 -5.11 11.71 -4.44
C LEU A 28 -6.12 12.63 -3.73
N ARG A 29 -7.31 12.83 -4.32
CA ARG A 29 -8.41 13.53 -3.66
C ARG A 29 -8.82 12.80 -2.38
N ASN A 30 -9.03 11.49 -2.44
CA ASN A 30 -9.45 10.70 -1.30
C ASN A 30 -8.41 10.77 -0.17
N ILE A 31 -7.12 10.66 -0.48
CA ILE A 31 -6.05 10.82 0.53
C ILE A 31 -6.11 12.22 1.17
N LYS A 32 -6.39 13.26 0.38
CA LYS A 32 -6.49 14.64 0.88
C LYS A 32 -7.77 14.96 1.65
N LEU A 33 -8.68 14.00 1.83
CA LEU A 33 -9.84 14.17 2.73
C LEU A 33 -9.42 14.10 4.21
N GLY A 34 -8.25 13.55 4.49
CA GLY A 34 -7.69 13.50 5.83
C GLY A 34 -7.17 14.86 6.31
N GLN A 35 -7.08 14.99 7.63
CA GLN A 35 -6.55 16.19 8.28
C GLN A 35 -5.08 16.42 7.90
N ASP A 36 -4.70 17.68 7.85
CA ASP A 36 -3.31 18.06 7.61
C ASP A 36 -2.41 17.66 8.78
N VAL A 37 -1.20 17.26 8.44
CA VAL A 37 -0.14 16.94 9.41
C VAL A 37 1.19 17.43 8.88
N ASP A 38 1.98 18.08 9.73
CA ASP A 38 3.34 18.50 9.37
C ASP A 38 4.28 17.29 9.32
N VAL A 39 4.81 17.04 8.15
CA VAL A 39 5.81 16.00 7.86
C VAL A 39 7.02 16.59 7.17
N SER A 40 7.33 17.86 7.43
CA SER A 40 8.46 18.58 6.84
C SER A 40 9.80 18.30 7.54
N ASP A 41 9.76 17.67 8.71
CA ASP A 41 10.92 17.35 9.54
C ASP A 41 11.89 16.37 8.87
N ASN A 42 13.16 16.48 9.20
CA ASN A 42 14.24 15.57 8.86
C ASN A 42 14.19 14.93 7.45
N ARG A 43 14.11 15.75 6.42
CA ARG A 43 14.01 15.33 5.00
C ARG A 43 15.09 14.31 4.60
N SER A 44 16.29 14.45 5.10
CA SER A 44 17.39 13.52 4.82
C SER A 44 17.06 12.10 5.28
N GLN A 45 16.55 11.95 6.51
CA GLN A 45 16.16 10.65 7.04
C GLN A 45 14.96 10.07 6.27
N ARG A 46 14.00 10.90 5.83
CA ARG A 46 12.86 10.48 5.00
C ARG A 46 13.32 9.91 3.66
N TRP A 47 14.22 10.58 2.95
CA TRP A 47 14.83 10.07 1.72
C TRP A 47 15.60 8.78 1.95
N LYS A 48 16.39 8.70 3.04
CA LYS A 48 17.11 7.49 3.43
C LYS A 48 16.14 6.32 3.68
N ASN A 49 15.06 6.55 4.42
CA ASN A 49 14.05 5.52 4.68
C ASN A 49 13.39 5.02 3.38
N MET A 50 12.98 5.93 2.50
CA MET A 50 12.43 5.56 1.19
C MET A 50 13.45 4.75 0.36
N ALA A 51 14.70 5.19 0.28
CA ALA A 51 15.75 4.50 -0.45
C ALA A 51 16.04 3.10 0.13
N MET A 52 16.12 2.97 1.46
CA MET A 52 16.43 1.69 2.10
C MET A 52 15.25 0.71 2.11
N ILE A 53 14.03 1.22 2.30
CA ILE A 53 12.84 0.37 2.49
C ILE A 53 12.15 0.10 1.15
N ALA A 54 11.80 1.15 0.37
CA ALA A 54 11.09 0.96 -0.89
C ALA A 54 12.03 0.50 -2.02
N LEU A 55 13.17 1.17 -2.25
CA LEU A 55 14.11 0.75 -3.29
C LEU A 55 14.97 -0.44 -2.85
N GLY A 56 15.57 -0.38 -1.67
CA GLY A 56 16.49 -1.41 -1.16
C GLY A 56 15.81 -2.63 -0.56
N GLN A 57 14.47 -2.66 -0.45
CA GLN A 57 13.66 -3.80 0.02
C GLN A 57 14.08 -4.37 1.38
N SER A 58 14.73 -3.55 2.25
CA SER A 58 15.40 -3.99 3.47
C SER A 58 14.46 -4.71 4.47
N LYS A 59 13.21 -4.26 4.59
CA LYS A 59 12.20 -4.93 5.43
C LYS A 59 11.57 -6.15 4.73
N MET A 60 11.55 -6.14 3.38
CA MET A 60 10.95 -7.23 2.61
C MET A 60 11.74 -8.53 2.74
N VAL A 61 13.06 -8.46 2.69
CA VAL A 61 13.97 -9.63 2.75
C VAL A 61 14.07 -10.28 4.13
N ARG A 62 13.53 -9.68 5.18
CA ARG A 62 13.47 -10.30 6.52
C ARG A 62 12.75 -11.66 6.54
N ARG A 63 11.88 -11.93 5.57
CA ARG A 63 11.31 -13.26 5.31
C ARG A 63 11.94 -13.83 4.05
N PRO A 64 12.99 -14.69 4.14
CA PRO A 64 13.92 -14.97 3.05
C PRO A 64 13.23 -15.52 1.80
N ILE A 65 12.36 -16.53 1.91
CA ILE A 65 11.71 -17.14 0.75
C ILE A 65 10.83 -16.14 0.01
N SER A 66 9.91 -15.46 0.72
CA SER A 66 9.03 -14.49 0.09
C SER A 66 9.78 -13.22 -0.29
N GLY A 67 10.86 -12.88 0.40
CA GLY A 67 11.72 -11.76 0.09
C GLY A 67 12.49 -11.97 -1.21
N ALA A 68 13.17 -13.11 -1.37
CA ALA A 68 13.90 -13.42 -2.60
C ALA A 68 13.00 -13.44 -3.84
N LEU A 69 11.86 -14.15 -3.76
CA LEU A 69 10.89 -14.17 -4.86
C LEU A 69 10.36 -12.77 -5.20
N HIS A 70 10.07 -11.95 -4.18
CA HIS A 70 9.59 -10.58 -4.40
C HIS A 70 10.68 -9.68 -5.01
N VAL A 71 11.94 -9.81 -4.58
CA VAL A 71 13.05 -9.05 -5.16
C VAL A 71 13.24 -9.41 -6.64
N ILE A 72 13.11 -10.70 -7.03
CA ILE A 72 13.16 -11.11 -8.43
C ILE A 72 12.05 -10.42 -9.23
N VAL A 73 10.80 -10.47 -8.74
CA VAL A 73 9.67 -9.81 -9.42
C VAL A 73 9.87 -8.30 -9.49
N TYR A 74 10.32 -7.67 -8.40
CA TYR A 74 10.58 -6.23 -8.32
C TYR A 74 11.67 -5.76 -9.30
N VAL A 75 12.82 -6.45 -9.31
CA VAL A 75 13.92 -6.14 -10.24
C VAL A 75 13.52 -6.42 -11.67
N GLY A 76 12.86 -7.56 -11.90
CA GLY A 76 12.31 -7.91 -13.21
C GLY A 76 11.34 -6.85 -13.73
N PHE A 77 10.40 -6.42 -12.89
CA PHE A 77 9.46 -5.36 -13.24
C PHE A 77 10.16 -4.06 -13.67
N ILE A 78 11.15 -3.58 -12.90
CA ILE A 78 11.86 -2.33 -13.25
C ILE A 78 12.64 -2.46 -14.56
N ILE A 79 13.36 -3.56 -14.73
CA ILE A 79 14.29 -3.73 -15.88
C ILE A 79 13.51 -4.06 -17.14
N ILE A 80 12.53 -4.97 -17.09
CA ILE A 80 11.73 -5.35 -18.27
C ILE A 80 10.89 -4.18 -18.77
N ASN A 81 10.44 -3.27 -17.90
CA ASN A 81 9.71 -2.07 -18.34
C ASN A 81 10.53 -1.15 -19.27
N ILE A 82 11.86 -1.30 -19.36
CA ILE A 82 12.65 -0.60 -20.37
C ILE A 82 12.22 -1.03 -21.77
N GLU A 83 11.88 -2.31 -21.99
CA GLU A 83 11.37 -2.79 -23.28
C GLU A 83 9.98 -2.24 -23.62
N VAL A 84 9.16 -1.96 -22.61
CA VAL A 84 7.86 -1.29 -22.84
C VAL A 84 8.05 0.07 -23.51
N LEU A 85 9.15 0.77 -23.23
CA LEU A 85 9.48 2.02 -23.93
C LEU A 85 9.79 1.75 -25.41
N GLU A 86 10.51 0.69 -25.73
CA GLU A 86 10.74 0.26 -27.13
C GLU A 86 9.41 -0.04 -27.82
N ILE A 87 8.55 -0.83 -27.19
CA ILE A 87 7.21 -1.17 -27.72
C ILE A 87 6.37 0.09 -27.98
N ILE A 88 6.43 1.10 -27.09
CA ILE A 88 5.70 2.36 -27.26
C ILE A 88 6.25 3.13 -28.47
N ILE A 89 7.55 3.20 -28.64
CA ILE A 89 8.19 3.87 -29.77
C ILE A 89 7.82 3.15 -31.08
N ASP A 90 7.97 1.83 -31.12
CA ASP A 90 7.61 1.00 -32.29
C ASP A 90 6.14 1.13 -32.66
N GLY A 91 5.25 1.14 -31.68
CA GLY A 91 3.83 1.30 -31.90
C GLY A 91 3.43 2.68 -32.43
N LEU A 92 4.08 3.74 -31.99
CA LEU A 92 3.82 5.11 -32.44
C LEU A 92 4.40 5.41 -33.81
N PHE A 93 5.63 4.98 -34.08
CA PHE A 93 6.36 5.33 -35.30
C PHE A 93 6.32 4.24 -36.37
N GLY A 94 5.87 3.03 -36.06
CA GLY A 94 5.79 1.91 -36.99
C GLY A 94 7.15 1.27 -37.25
N THR A 95 8.09 1.43 -36.34
CA THR A 95 9.36 0.75 -36.35
C THR A 95 9.21 -0.69 -35.86
N HIS A 96 10.21 -1.51 -36.05
CA HIS A 96 10.28 -2.86 -35.49
C HIS A 96 11.62 -3.05 -34.81
N ARG A 97 11.59 -3.15 -33.48
CA ARG A 97 12.77 -3.21 -32.61
C ARG A 97 13.74 -2.06 -32.86
N ILE A 98 13.25 -0.84 -32.61
CA ILE A 98 14.03 0.39 -32.82
C ILE A 98 15.39 0.36 -32.10
N GLY A 99 15.52 -0.39 -31.04
CA GLY A 99 16.78 -0.60 -30.32
C GLY A 99 17.88 -1.24 -31.21
N LEU A 100 17.51 -2.07 -32.18
CA LEU A 100 18.47 -2.64 -33.17
C LEU A 100 19.02 -1.57 -34.12
N GLU A 101 18.28 -0.53 -34.42
CA GLU A 101 18.75 0.58 -35.27
C GLU A 101 19.66 1.53 -34.51
N ILE A 102 19.51 1.64 -33.19
CA ILE A 102 20.22 2.59 -32.35
C ILE A 102 21.45 1.97 -31.70
N LEU A 103 21.38 0.70 -31.30
CA LEU A 103 22.40 0.01 -30.51
C LEU A 103 23.15 -1.03 -31.35
N PRO A 104 24.45 -1.27 -31.07
CA PRO A 104 25.15 -2.41 -31.61
C PRO A 104 24.44 -3.73 -31.28
N VAL A 105 24.39 -4.69 -32.20
CA VAL A 105 23.71 -5.98 -32.04
C VAL A 105 24.12 -6.71 -30.76
N SER A 106 25.36 -6.63 -30.32
CA SER A 106 25.85 -7.24 -29.09
C SER A 106 25.27 -6.60 -27.84
N VAL A 107 25.09 -5.27 -27.83
CA VAL A 107 24.51 -4.52 -26.70
C VAL A 107 23.03 -4.79 -26.65
N TYR A 108 22.33 -4.72 -27.77
CA TYR A 108 20.91 -5.01 -27.84
C TYR A 108 20.62 -6.47 -27.44
N GLY A 109 21.39 -7.42 -27.97
CA GLY A 109 21.27 -8.82 -27.56
C GLY A 109 21.52 -9.06 -26.07
N PHE A 110 22.47 -8.36 -25.46
CA PHE A 110 22.67 -8.42 -24.02
C PHE A 110 21.44 -7.90 -23.24
N LEU A 111 20.83 -6.80 -23.69
CA LEU A 111 19.64 -6.23 -23.05
C LEU A 111 18.45 -7.19 -23.15
N ILE A 112 18.10 -7.64 -24.36
CA ILE A 112 16.96 -8.53 -24.55
C ILE A 112 17.18 -9.88 -23.85
N GLY A 113 18.40 -10.43 -23.91
CA GLY A 113 18.75 -11.65 -23.18
C GLY A 113 18.59 -11.49 -21.66
N THR A 114 18.92 -10.33 -21.12
CA THR A 114 18.66 -10.01 -19.70
C THR A 114 17.15 -9.97 -19.42
N PHE A 115 16.36 -9.35 -20.29
CA PHE A 115 14.90 -9.31 -20.15
C PHE A 115 14.28 -10.70 -20.22
N GLU A 116 14.74 -11.59 -21.13
CA GLU A 116 14.25 -12.96 -21.22
C GLU A 116 14.55 -13.79 -19.96
N ILE A 117 15.77 -13.67 -19.42
CA ILE A 117 16.14 -14.33 -18.16
C ILE A 117 15.24 -13.83 -17.02
N LEU A 118 15.08 -12.50 -16.89
CA LEU A 118 14.24 -11.92 -15.86
C LEU A 118 12.78 -12.32 -16.05
N ALA A 119 12.25 -12.33 -17.25
CA ALA A 119 10.89 -12.76 -17.55
C ALA A 119 10.65 -14.22 -17.13
N CYS A 120 11.59 -15.11 -17.41
CA CYS A 120 11.53 -16.50 -16.95
C CYS A 120 11.57 -16.60 -15.43
N LEU A 121 12.45 -15.86 -14.77
CA LEU A 121 12.56 -15.83 -13.29
C LEU A 121 11.30 -15.25 -12.64
N VAL A 122 10.73 -14.20 -13.21
CA VAL A 122 9.45 -13.60 -12.75
C VAL A 122 8.34 -14.64 -12.93
N PHE A 123 8.22 -15.27 -14.08
CA PHE A 123 7.22 -16.30 -14.36
C PHE A 123 7.26 -17.43 -13.32
N VAL A 124 8.44 -17.98 -13.04
CA VAL A 124 8.63 -19.04 -12.04
C VAL A 124 8.28 -18.52 -10.63
N SER A 125 8.73 -17.32 -10.29
CA SER A 125 8.44 -16.71 -8.97
C SER A 125 6.93 -16.52 -8.75
N VAL A 126 6.22 -16.09 -9.78
CA VAL A 126 4.76 -15.88 -9.76
C VAL A 126 4.02 -17.21 -9.62
N ILE A 127 4.45 -18.27 -10.30
CA ILE A 127 3.91 -19.63 -10.10
C ILE A 127 4.12 -20.09 -8.65
N ILE A 128 5.31 -19.88 -8.10
CA ILE A 128 5.58 -20.24 -6.69
C ILE A 128 4.67 -19.44 -5.74
N PHE A 129 4.46 -18.13 -5.97
CA PHE A 129 3.50 -17.35 -5.19
C PHE A 129 2.08 -17.89 -5.32
N TRP A 130 1.65 -18.27 -6.52
CA TRP A 130 0.34 -18.87 -6.76
C TRP A 130 0.18 -20.19 -6.01
N LEU A 131 1.17 -21.09 -6.08
CA LEU A 131 1.19 -22.37 -5.36
C LEU A 131 1.14 -22.15 -3.83
N ARG A 132 1.93 -21.22 -3.29
CA ARG A 132 1.93 -20.88 -1.87
C ARG A 132 0.58 -20.36 -1.40
N ARG A 133 -0.14 -19.65 -2.26
CA ARG A 133 -1.44 -19.04 -1.95
C ARG A 133 -2.58 -20.05 -2.07
N ASN A 134 -2.64 -20.81 -3.14
CA ASN A 134 -3.82 -21.61 -3.52
C ASN A 134 -3.68 -23.10 -3.18
N VAL A 135 -2.45 -23.66 -3.25
CA VAL A 135 -2.18 -25.08 -2.98
C VAL A 135 -1.76 -25.27 -1.52
N ILE A 136 -0.69 -24.57 -1.09
CA ILE A 136 -0.16 -24.66 0.29
C ILE A 136 -1.10 -23.96 1.29
N LYS A 137 -1.89 -23.00 0.83
CA LYS A 137 -2.90 -22.27 1.63
C LYS A 137 -2.32 -21.67 2.91
N LEU A 138 -1.26 -20.88 2.78
CA LEU A 138 -0.66 -20.21 3.94
C LEU A 138 -1.71 -19.50 4.79
N ALA A 139 -1.78 -19.81 6.08
CA ALA A 139 -2.84 -19.41 7.01
C ALA A 139 -3.16 -17.90 6.97
N ARG A 140 -2.15 -17.04 6.80
CA ARG A 140 -2.34 -15.58 6.73
C ARG A 140 -3.20 -15.11 5.55
N PHE A 141 -3.34 -15.89 4.47
CA PHE A 141 -4.19 -15.60 3.31
C PHE A 141 -5.61 -16.19 3.43
N TRP A 142 -5.87 -16.93 4.53
CA TRP A 142 -7.12 -17.64 4.75
C TRP A 142 -7.80 -17.23 6.07
N LYS A 143 -7.41 -16.09 6.66
CA LYS A 143 -8.08 -15.51 7.82
C LYS A 143 -9.47 -14.98 7.43
N SER A 144 -10.34 -14.75 8.42
CA SER A 144 -11.73 -14.35 8.23
C SER A 144 -11.91 -13.04 7.46
N GLU A 145 -11.03 -12.06 7.68
CA GLU A 145 -11.05 -10.79 6.97
C GLU A 145 -10.67 -10.89 5.49
N MET A 146 -10.06 -12.00 5.08
CA MET A 146 -9.78 -12.27 3.66
C MET A 146 -11.04 -12.85 2.98
N THR A 147 -11.96 -11.97 2.62
CA THR A 147 -13.17 -12.30 1.87
C THR A 147 -12.85 -12.66 0.41
N SER A 148 -13.87 -12.79 -0.45
CA SER A 148 -13.70 -13.19 -1.85
C SER A 148 -12.82 -12.20 -2.64
N TRP A 149 -13.07 -10.90 -2.53
CA TRP A 149 -12.34 -9.87 -3.32
C TRP A 149 -10.85 -9.82 -2.99
N PRO A 150 -10.39 -9.69 -1.72
CA PRO A 150 -8.97 -9.70 -1.40
C PRO A 150 -8.23 -10.97 -1.85
N LYS A 151 -8.92 -12.12 -1.90
CA LYS A 151 -8.35 -13.36 -2.42
C LYS A 151 -8.23 -13.33 -3.93
N ASN A 152 -9.29 -12.95 -4.62
CA ASN A 152 -9.36 -12.93 -6.08
C ASN A 152 -8.41 -11.88 -6.68
N ASP A 153 -8.36 -10.67 -6.10
CA ASP A 153 -7.43 -9.64 -6.51
C ASP A 153 -5.98 -10.14 -6.53
N GLY A 154 -5.53 -10.81 -5.45
CA GLY A 154 -4.20 -11.39 -5.43
C GLY A 154 -3.96 -12.46 -6.49
N ASN A 155 -4.97 -13.24 -6.88
CA ASN A 155 -4.86 -14.23 -7.96
C ASN A 155 -4.88 -13.57 -9.35
N ILE A 156 -5.71 -12.54 -9.54
CA ILE A 156 -5.77 -11.77 -10.79
C ILE A 156 -4.41 -11.15 -11.11
N ILE A 157 -3.74 -10.53 -10.11
CA ILE A 157 -2.38 -10.01 -10.27
C ILE A 157 -1.44 -11.10 -10.80
N LEU A 158 -1.42 -12.27 -10.15
CA LEU A 158 -0.55 -13.36 -10.54
C LEU A 158 -0.86 -13.90 -11.96
N TYR A 159 -2.13 -13.94 -12.35
CA TYR A 159 -2.53 -14.34 -13.70
C TYR A 159 -2.10 -13.32 -14.76
N PHE A 160 -2.25 -12.02 -14.50
CA PHE A 160 -1.73 -10.99 -15.40
C PHE A 160 -0.23 -11.15 -15.62
N GLU A 161 0.54 -11.28 -14.56
CA GLU A 161 2.00 -11.47 -14.62
C GLU A 161 2.38 -12.72 -15.43
N MET A 162 1.72 -13.86 -15.18
CA MET A 162 1.98 -15.10 -15.95
C MET A 162 1.68 -14.92 -17.44
N VAL A 163 0.54 -14.31 -17.77
CA VAL A 163 0.15 -14.09 -19.17
C VAL A 163 1.10 -13.12 -19.86
N LEU A 164 1.45 -12.00 -19.21
CA LEU A 164 2.35 -11.02 -19.79
C LEU A 164 3.75 -11.60 -20.07
N MET A 165 4.32 -12.35 -19.12
CA MET A 165 5.63 -13.00 -19.34
C MET A 165 5.57 -14.07 -20.43
N THR A 166 4.46 -14.81 -20.52
CA THR A 166 4.27 -15.78 -21.61
C THR A 166 4.17 -15.08 -22.96
N LEU A 167 3.39 -14.02 -23.08
CA LEU A 167 3.25 -13.25 -24.33
C LEU A 167 4.59 -12.66 -24.79
N PHE A 168 5.39 -12.15 -23.85
CA PHE A 168 6.72 -11.64 -24.12
C PHE A 168 7.65 -12.72 -24.71
N LEU A 169 7.71 -13.90 -24.08
CA LEU A 169 8.56 -14.99 -24.57
C LEU A 169 8.05 -15.57 -25.88
N VAL A 170 6.73 -15.63 -26.12
CA VAL A 170 6.13 -16.08 -27.39
C VAL A 170 6.43 -15.07 -28.50
N MET A 171 6.29 -13.78 -28.23
CA MET A 171 6.64 -12.70 -29.16
C MET A 171 8.08 -12.86 -29.65
N ASN A 172 9.03 -13.00 -28.73
CA ASN A 172 10.45 -13.21 -29.09
C ASN A 172 10.69 -14.51 -29.79
N ALA A 173 10.03 -15.61 -29.42
CA ALA A 173 10.22 -16.93 -30.02
C ALA A 173 9.71 -17.04 -31.47
N THR A 174 8.69 -16.23 -31.80
CA THR A 174 8.07 -16.26 -33.16
C THR A 174 8.55 -15.12 -34.06
N ASP A 175 9.39 -14.21 -33.55
CA ASP A 175 10.06 -13.18 -34.35
C ASP A 175 11.28 -13.79 -35.10
N LEU A 176 11.09 -14.05 -36.37
CA LEU A 176 12.12 -14.68 -37.24
C LEU A 176 13.39 -13.83 -37.36
N GLN A 177 13.25 -12.49 -37.41
CA GLN A 177 14.37 -11.57 -37.49
C GLN A 177 15.20 -11.61 -36.20
N PHE A 178 14.55 -11.58 -35.07
CA PHE A 178 15.22 -11.68 -33.77
C PHE A 178 15.89 -13.04 -33.55
N GLN A 179 15.20 -14.13 -33.90
CA GLN A 179 15.79 -15.47 -33.78
C GLN A 179 17.01 -15.66 -34.72
N ALA A 180 17.00 -15.08 -35.93
CA ALA A 180 18.12 -15.15 -36.87
C ALA A 180 19.38 -14.39 -36.39
N MET A 181 19.24 -13.42 -35.48
CA MET A 181 20.39 -12.70 -34.90
C MET A 181 21.32 -13.61 -34.08
N ASN A 182 20.82 -14.70 -33.54
CA ASN A 182 21.51 -15.58 -32.60
C ASN A 182 22.18 -14.82 -31.44
N SER A 183 21.53 -13.74 -30.99
CA SER A 183 21.99 -12.86 -29.91
C SER A 183 20.80 -12.35 -29.12
N GLY A 184 20.77 -12.63 -27.83
CA GLY A 184 19.71 -12.22 -26.95
C GLY A 184 18.52 -13.17 -26.76
N ASN A 185 18.38 -14.16 -27.65
CA ASN A 185 17.33 -15.19 -27.63
C ASN A 185 17.65 -16.33 -26.65
N ILE A 186 18.01 -16.00 -25.39
CA ILE A 186 18.54 -16.97 -24.42
C ILE A 186 17.47 -17.99 -24.01
N ILE A 187 16.24 -17.55 -23.79
CA ILE A 187 15.09 -18.41 -23.41
C ILE A 187 14.22 -18.72 -24.62
N SER A 188 13.93 -17.72 -25.43
CA SER A 188 13.02 -17.86 -26.59
C SER A 188 13.51 -18.86 -27.61
N GLN A 189 14.84 -19.08 -27.74
CA GLN A 189 15.38 -20.15 -28.61
C GLN A 189 14.89 -21.56 -28.23
N TYR A 190 14.52 -21.80 -26.96
CA TYR A 190 13.96 -23.09 -26.53
C TYR A 190 12.43 -23.14 -26.67
N VAL A 191 11.79 -22.02 -26.85
CA VAL A 191 10.35 -21.88 -27.09
C VAL A 191 10.07 -21.92 -28.61
N ALA A 192 10.94 -21.34 -29.43
CA ALA A 192 10.81 -21.27 -30.90
C ALA A 192 10.55 -22.62 -31.57
N PRO A 193 11.21 -23.75 -31.20
CA PRO A 193 10.93 -25.07 -31.79
C PRO A 193 9.48 -25.54 -31.67
N TRP A 194 8.71 -25.04 -30.67
CA TRP A 194 7.30 -25.39 -30.53
C TRP A 194 6.44 -24.83 -31.68
N PHE A 195 6.96 -23.87 -32.41
CA PHE A 195 6.31 -23.19 -33.51
C PHE A 195 6.89 -23.59 -34.89
N SER A 196 7.86 -24.51 -34.95
CA SER A 196 8.58 -24.90 -36.16
C SER A 196 7.70 -25.48 -37.29
N GLY A 197 6.49 -25.97 -36.97
CA GLY A 197 5.52 -26.49 -37.95
C GLY A 197 4.67 -25.41 -38.64
N PHE A 198 4.80 -24.16 -38.28
CA PHE A 198 4.01 -23.06 -38.85
C PHE A 198 4.75 -22.38 -40.02
N SER A 199 3.97 -21.82 -40.95
CA SER A 199 4.53 -21.01 -42.06
C SER A 199 5.03 -19.66 -41.52
N GLU A 200 5.95 -19.01 -42.21
CA GLU A 200 6.48 -17.68 -41.85
C GLU A 200 5.36 -16.65 -41.69
N SER A 201 4.34 -16.68 -42.55
CA SER A 201 3.18 -15.79 -42.43
C SER A 201 2.38 -16.03 -41.16
N THR A 202 2.26 -17.30 -40.75
CA THR A 202 1.59 -17.67 -39.49
C THR A 202 2.42 -17.21 -38.28
N LEU A 203 3.73 -17.39 -38.32
CA LEU A 203 4.63 -16.92 -37.25
C LEU A 203 4.56 -15.42 -37.11
N HIS A 204 4.54 -14.67 -38.20
CA HIS A 204 4.35 -13.21 -38.16
C HIS A 204 3.01 -12.80 -37.52
N VAL A 205 1.92 -13.52 -37.84
CA VAL A 205 0.62 -13.26 -37.24
C VAL A 205 0.65 -13.52 -35.71
N ILE A 206 1.31 -14.62 -35.29
CA ILE A 206 1.45 -14.96 -33.86
C ILE A 206 2.30 -13.89 -33.14
N GLU A 207 3.42 -13.52 -33.74
CA GLU A 207 4.32 -12.50 -33.20
C GLU A 207 3.59 -11.16 -33.03
N ARG A 208 2.93 -10.65 -34.09
CA ARG A 208 2.14 -9.40 -33.99
C ARG A 208 0.97 -9.52 -33.02
N GLY A 209 0.30 -10.68 -32.98
CA GLY A 209 -0.75 -10.96 -32.00
C GLY A 209 -0.24 -10.91 -30.56
N ALA A 210 0.90 -11.57 -30.28
CA ALA A 210 1.53 -11.54 -28.97
C ALA A 210 1.99 -10.13 -28.59
N TRP A 211 2.57 -9.36 -29.51
CA TRP A 211 2.95 -7.96 -29.30
C TRP A 211 1.76 -7.08 -28.93
N TRP A 212 0.65 -7.14 -29.68
CA TRP A 212 -0.54 -6.37 -29.38
C TRP A 212 -1.19 -6.78 -28.05
N LEU A 213 -1.31 -8.09 -27.79
CA LEU A 213 -1.87 -8.59 -26.55
C LEU A 213 -1.01 -8.22 -25.34
N HIS A 214 0.32 -8.20 -25.51
CA HIS A 214 1.25 -7.82 -24.45
C HIS A 214 1.07 -6.35 -24.07
N ILE A 215 1.11 -5.41 -25.00
CA ILE A 215 0.98 -3.98 -24.69
C ILE A 215 -0.43 -3.62 -24.23
N VAL A 216 -1.48 -4.17 -24.84
CA VAL A 216 -2.86 -3.97 -24.37
C VAL A 216 -3.04 -4.57 -22.96
N GLY A 217 -2.45 -5.75 -22.73
CA GLY A 217 -2.43 -6.37 -21.41
C GLY A 217 -1.74 -5.51 -20.36
N ILE A 218 -0.61 -4.89 -20.69
CA ILE A 218 0.08 -3.91 -19.81
C ILE A 218 -0.81 -2.70 -19.50
N LEU A 219 -1.47 -2.12 -20.50
CA LEU A 219 -2.36 -0.98 -20.30
C LEU A 219 -3.61 -1.35 -19.47
N LEU A 220 -4.14 -2.55 -19.67
CA LEU A 220 -5.23 -3.07 -18.83
C LEU A 220 -4.75 -3.28 -17.39
N PHE A 221 -3.56 -3.85 -17.21
CA PHE A 221 -2.98 -4.05 -15.87
C PHE A 221 -2.67 -2.71 -15.19
N LEU A 222 -2.15 -1.72 -15.91
CA LEU A 222 -1.94 -0.37 -15.41
C LEU A 222 -3.25 0.22 -14.84
N ASN A 223 -4.36 0.06 -15.56
CA ASN A 223 -5.67 0.56 -15.11
C ASN A 223 -6.27 -0.29 -13.99
N TYR A 224 -5.96 -1.58 -13.94
CA TYR A 224 -6.34 -2.48 -12.86
C TYR A 224 -5.66 -2.11 -11.53
N LEU A 225 -4.45 -1.54 -11.55
CA LEU A 225 -3.71 -1.14 -10.36
C LEU A 225 -4.54 -0.27 -9.41
N TYR A 226 -5.34 0.65 -9.95
CA TYR A 226 -6.17 1.54 -9.14
C TYR A 226 -7.14 0.78 -8.22
N PHE A 227 -7.68 -0.34 -8.68
CA PHE A 227 -8.64 -1.17 -7.95
C PHE A 227 -7.96 -2.26 -7.09
N SER A 228 -6.66 -2.39 -7.19
CA SER A 228 -5.88 -3.51 -6.68
C SER A 228 -4.92 -3.10 -5.59
N LYS A 229 -4.66 -4.01 -4.65
CA LYS A 229 -3.55 -3.90 -3.71
C LYS A 229 -2.17 -3.78 -4.39
N HIS A 230 -2.08 -4.06 -5.70
CA HIS A 230 -0.84 -3.92 -6.46
C HIS A 230 -0.44 -2.46 -6.68
N LEU A 231 -1.34 -1.51 -6.42
CA LEU A 231 -1.04 -0.07 -6.43
C LEU A 231 0.13 0.30 -5.49
N HIS A 232 0.47 -0.58 -4.54
CA HIS A 232 1.64 -0.37 -3.67
C HIS A 232 2.95 -0.17 -4.42
N ILE A 233 3.08 -0.65 -5.67
CA ILE A 233 4.28 -0.43 -6.49
C ILE A 233 4.58 1.06 -6.68
N LEU A 234 3.56 1.90 -6.67
CA LEU A 234 3.67 3.36 -6.72
C LEU A 234 3.64 3.98 -5.32
N LEU A 235 2.70 3.54 -4.47
CA LEU A 235 2.46 4.17 -3.18
C LEU A 235 3.49 3.81 -2.11
N ALA A 236 4.25 2.73 -2.25
CA ALA A 236 5.31 2.38 -1.29
C ALA A 236 6.38 3.48 -1.16
N PHE A 237 6.67 4.21 -2.24
CA PHE A 237 7.65 5.31 -2.22
C PHE A 237 7.18 6.47 -1.34
N PRO A 238 6.06 7.15 -1.62
CA PRO A 238 5.58 8.21 -0.76
C PRO A 238 5.26 7.69 0.66
N ASN A 239 4.72 6.48 0.80
CA ASN A 239 4.38 5.93 2.11
C ASN A 239 5.61 5.75 3.01
N THR A 240 6.72 5.25 2.48
CA THR A 240 7.97 5.10 3.25
C THR A 240 8.69 6.41 3.47
N TYR A 241 8.52 7.39 2.57
CA TYR A 241 9.02 8.74 2.76
C TYR A 241 8.30 9.47 3.89
N TYR A 242 6.97 9.41 3.93
CA TYR A 242 6.14 10.06 4.95
C TYR A 242 5.92 9.21 6.21
N GLY A 243 6.59 8.06 6.31
CA GLY A 243 6.54 7.21 7.49
C GLY A 243 6.96 7.93 8.77
N ASN A 244 6.47 7.44 9.91
CA ASN A 244 6.79 7.97 11.22
C ASN A 244 8.30 7.83 11.52
N LEU A 245 8.96 8.92 11.88
CA LEU A 245 10.40 8.97 12.23
C LEU A 245 10.66 8.85 13.73
N LYS A 246 9.61 8.94 14.57
CA LYS A 246 9.76 8.83 16.02
C LYS A 246 10.18 7.42 16.43
N PRO A 247 10.88 7.28 17.54
CA PRO A 247 11.17 5.97 18.12
C PRO A 247 9.90 5.13 18.31
N GLN A 248 10.01 3.82 18.14
CA GLN A 248 8.89 2.91 18.39
C GLN A 248 8.41 3.06 19.83
N GLY A 249 7.08 3.14 20.00
CA GLY A 249 6.45 3.35 21.31
C GLY A 249 6.30 4.82 21.71
N GLN A 250 6.87 5.76 20.96
CA GLN A 250 6.59 7.19 21.15
C GLN A 250 5.34 7.56 20.35
N PHE A 251 4.25 7.80 21.06
CA PHE A 251 2.98 8.23 20.48
C PHE A 251 2.92 9.74 20.29
N ASN A 252 2.09 10.20 19.35
CA ASN A 252 1.82 11.61 19.16
C ASN A 252 0.88 12.10 20.28
N ASN A 253 1.18 13.27 20.83
CA ASN A 253 0.24 13.97 21.70
C ASN A 253 -0.88 14.59 20.87
N LEU A 254 -2.05 14.77 21.47
CA LEU A 254 -3.08 15.62 20.92
C LEU A 254 -2.65 17.07 21.08
N GLU A 255 -2.57 17.81 19.98
CA GLU A 255 -2.06 19.18 19.97
C GLU A 255 -2.99 20.11 20.78
N ALA A 256 -4.31 19.97 20.60
CA ALA A 256 -5.30 20.71 21.35
C ALA A 256 -5.12 20.53 22.86
N VAL A 257 -5.01 19.27 23.34
CA VAL A 257 -4.78 18.99 24.77
C VAL A 257 -3.44 19.56 25.24
N THR A 258 -2.39 19.47 24.39
CA THR A 258 -1.07 20.01 24.74
C THR A 258 -1.11 21.53 24.88
N LYS A 259 -1.88 22.24 24.03
CA LYS A 259 -2.09 23.68 24.09
C LYS A 259 -2.79 24.06 25.40
N GLU A 260 -3.90 23.38 25.72
CA GLU A 260 -4.64 23.61 26.95
C GLU A 260 -3.81 23.42 28.24
N VAL A 261 -3.11 22.26 28.30
CA VAL A 261 -2.24 21.95 29.44
C VAL A 261 -1.13 23.00 29.60
N LYS A 262 -0.52 23.46 28.50
CA LYS A 262 0.49 24.52 28.57
C LYS A 262 -0.07 25.84 29.05
N MET A 263 -1.27 26.24 28.61
CA MET A 263 -1.94 27.44 29.13
C MET A 263 -2.21 27.34 30.64
N MET A 264 -2.73 26.18 31.09
CA MET A 264 -2.98 25.95 32.50
C MET A 264 -1.72 25.95 33.38
N MET A 265 -0.56 25.62 32.80
CA MET A 265 0.72 25.58 33.51
C MET A 265 1.50 26.88 33.45
N ASP A 266 1.11 27.86 32.63
CA ASP A 266 1.77 29.16 32.53
C ASP A 266 1.18 30.13 33.56
N PRO A 267 1.95 30.56 34.58
CA PRO A 267 1.45 31.46 35.62
C PRO A 267 1.12 32.86 35.11
N ASN A 268 1.49 33.23 33.90
CA ASN A 268 1.24 34.52 33.29
C ASN A 268 -0.04 34.55 32.43
N ILE A 269 -0.64 33.41 32.19
CA ILE A 269 -1.86 33.27 31.37
C ILE A 269 -3.03 32.97 32.31
N ASP A 270 -4.09 33.77 32.21
CA ASP A 270 -5.36 33.42 32.82
C ASP A 270 -6.14 32.50 31.89
N PRO A 271 -6.27 31.19 32.22
CA PRO A 271 -6.98 30.27 31.37
C PRO A 271 -8.49 30.54 31.22
N PHE A 272 -9.03 31.45 32.04
CA PHE A 272 -10.43 31.87 32.04
C PHE A 272 -10.62 33.27 31.46
N ALA A 273 -9.55 33.92 30.96
CA ALA A 273 -9.66 35.20 30.30
C ALA A 273 -10.55 35.09 29.06
N ALA A 274 -11.50 36.02 28.91
CA ALA A 274 -12.31 36.09 27.71
C ALA A 274 -11.38 36.26 26.46
N PRO A 275 -11.69 35.62 25.31
CA PRO A 275 -10.96 35.84 24.07
C PRO A 275 -10.85 37.34 23.76
N ALA A 276 -9.73 37.78 23.22
CA ALA A 276 -9.57 39.16 22.81
C ALA A 276 -10.62 39.53 21.72
N GLU A 277 -11.12 40.78 21.74
CA GLU A 277 -12.08 41.22 20.72
C GLU A 277 -11.52 41.01 19.31
N GLY A 278 -12.16 40.10 18.55
CA GLY A 278 -11.77 39.75 17.18
C GLY A 278 -11.05 38.37 17.01
N GLU A 279 -10.77 37.66 18.07
CA GLU A 279 -10.43 36.25 17.98
C GLU A 279 -11.72 35.42 17.78
N GLU A 280 -11.81 34.66 16.70
CA GLU A 280 -12.89 33.69 16.51
C GLU A 280 -12.81 32.67 17.65
N GLU A 281 -13.97 32.37 18.28
CA GLU A 281 -14.03 31.27 19.26
C GLU A 281 -13.47 29.98 18.56
N ASP A 282 -12.36 29.47 19.07
CA ASP A 282 -11.80 28.20 18.62
C ASP A 282 -12.90 27.13 18.78
N VAL A 283 -13.49 26.67 17.67
CA VAL A 283 -14.42 25.54 17.70
C VAL A 283 -13.66 24.37 18.34
N PRO A 284 -14.18 23.77 19.43
CA PRO A 284 -13.48 22.69 20.09
C PRO A 284 -13.09 21.60 19.09
N ALA A 285 -11.80 21.36 18.96
CA ALA A 285 -11.31 20.34 18.06
C ALA A 285 -11.81 18.97 18.53
N LYS A 286 -12.35 18.16 17.60
CA LYS A 286 -12.76 16.78 17.86
C LYS A 286 -11.55 15.97 18.34
N PHE A 287 -11.67 15.26 19.44
CA PHE A 287 -10.61 14.44 19.98
C PHE A 287 -10.59 13.06 19.32
N GLY A 288 -9.52 12.77 18.58
CA GLY A 288 -9.35 11.49 17.91
C GLY A 288 -10.24 11.32 16.67
N ALA A 289 -10.50 10.08 16.27
CA ALA A 289 -11.18 9.78 15.02
C ALA A 289 -12.34 8.80 15.17
N SER A 290 -13.50 9.14 14.61
CA SER A 290 -14.64 8.23 14.46
C SER A 290 -14.81 7.77 13.01
N ASP A 291 -14.41 8.58 12.01
CA ASP A 291 -14.46 8.24 10.59
C ASP A 291 -13.15 8.63 9.89
N VAL A 292 -13.02 8.26 8.64
CA VAL A 292 -11.80 8.44 7.82
C VAL A 292 -11.41 9.90 7.64
N GLN A 293 -12.37 10.83 7.65
CA GLN A 293 -12.11 12.27 7.52
C GLN A 293 -11.47 12.89 8.79
N ASP A 294 -11.55 12.22 9.92
CA ASP A 294 -10.89 12.61 11.16
C ASP A 294 -9.42 12.17 11.22
N LEU A 295 -9.05 11.19 10.39
CA LEU A 295 -7.69 10.70 10.27
C LEU A 295 -6.83 11.67 9.46
N ASN A 296 -5.52 11.70 9.70
CA ASN A 296 -4.64 12.50 8.86
C ASN A 296 -4.35 11.83 7.51
N TRP A 297 -3.95 12.64 6.52
CA TRP A 297 -3.72 12.15 5.16
C TRP A 297 -2.62 11.07 5.06
N VAL A 298 -1.65 11.02 5.98
CA VAL A 298 -0.63 9.96 6.01
C VAL A 298 -1.25 8.62 6.41
N GLN A 299 -2.18 8.62 7.36
CA GLN A 299 -2.92 7.41 7.74
C GLN A 299 -3.79 6.89 6.59
N LEU A 300 -4.40 7.79 5.80
CA LEU A 300 -5.16 7.42 4.60
C LEU A 300 -4.25 6.90 3.48
N LEU A 301 -3.07 7.50 3.29
CA LEU A 301 -2.03 6.97 2.39
C LEU A 301 -1.59 5.56 2.81
N ASN A 302 -1.39 5.33 4.12
CA ASN A 302 -1.07 4.00 4.66
C ASN A 302 -2.15 2.97 4.28
N ALA A 303 -3.45 3.33 4.38
CA ALA A 303 -4.55 2.45 4.04
C ALA A 303 -4.54 2.03 2.57
N TYR A 304 -4.35 2.98 1.64
CA TYR A 304 -4.20 2.69 0.21
C TYR A 304 -2.94 1.90 -0.14
N THR A 305 -1.86 2.08 0.61
CA THR A 305 -0.60 1.37 0.38
C THR A 305 -0.64 -0.09 0.83
N CYS A 306 -1.63 -0.47 1.65
CA CYS A 306 -1.70 -1.79 2.24
C CYS A 306 -1.84 -2.91 1.19
N THR A 307 -0.85 -3.82 1.15
CA THR A 307 -0.83 -4.98 0.24
C THR A 307 -1.60 -6.19 0.77
N GLU A 308 -2.24 -6.08 1.92
CA GLU A 308 -2.96 -7.18 2.59
C GLU A 308 -2.09 -8.44 2.81
N CYS A 309 -0.78 -8.30 2.87
CA CYS A 309 0.15 -9.43 2.97
C CYS A 309 0.06 -10.20 4.30
N GLY A 310 -0.59 -9.62 5.31
CA GLY A 310 -0.86 -10.24 6.60
C GLY A 310 0.35 -10.45 7.51
N ARG A 311 1.49 -9.82 7.24
CA ARG A 311 2.66 -9.89 8.14
C ARG A 311 2.34 -9.27 9.51
N CYS A 312 1.69 -8.11 9.52
CA CYS A 312 1.25 -7.43 10.74
C CYS A 312 0.32 -8.28 11.60
N THR A 313 -0.64 -8.96 10.97
CA THR A 313 -1.58 -9.85 11.66
C THR A 313 -0.87 -11.08 12.24
N SER A 314 0.11 -11.64 11.51
CA SER A 314 0.86 -12.81 11.99
C SER A 314 1.80 -12.51 13.17
N GLU A 315 2.24 -11.25 13.32
CA GLU A 315 3.09 -10.81 14.43
C GLU A 315 2.29 -10.17 15.58
N CYS A 316 0.98 -9.97 15.40
CA CYS A 316 0.14 -9.34 16.42
C CYS A 316 -0.13 -10.31 17.58
N PRO A 317 0.29 -10.01 18.83
CA PRO A 317 0.07 -10.89 19.97
C PRO A 317 -1.42 -11.08 20.28
N ALA A 318 -2.25 -10.05 20.09
CA ALA A 318 -3.69 -10.17 20.27
C ALA A 318 -4.30 -11.18 19.27
N ASN A 319 -3.90 -11.13 18.00
CA ASN A 319 -4.37 -12.08 16.99
C ASN A 319 -3.86 -13.49 17.24
N GLN A 320 -2.60 -13.65 17.68
CA GLN A 320 -1.99 -14.95 18.00
C GLN A 320 -2.70 -15.64 19.17
N THR A 321 -3.23 -14.86 20.12
CA THR A 321 -3.97 -15.37 21.29
C THR A 321 -5.46 -15.52 21.04
N GLY A 322 -5.92 -15.37 19.79
CA GLY A 322 -7.31 -15.62 19.40
C GLY A 322 -8.27 -14.44 19.61
N LYS A 323 -7.78 -13.24 19.97
CA LYS A 323 -8.60 -12.02 20.03
C LYS A 323 -8.98 -11.54 18.63
N LYS A 324 -10.09 -10.81 18.51
CA LYS A 324 -10.63 -10.38 17.20
C LYS A 324 -9.74 -9.41 16.41
N LEU A 325 -8.75 -8.78 17.02
CA LEU A 325 -7.92 -7.80 16.35
C LEU A 325 -7.08 -8.41 15.23
N SER A 326 -7.23 -7.87 14.03
CA SER A 326 -6.31 -8.03 12.90
C SER A 326 -5.84 -6.66 12.43
N PRO A 327 -4.56 -6.27 12.65
CA PRO A 327 -4.03 -4.99 12.17
C PRO A 327 -4.18 -4.79 10.65
N ARG A 328 -4.17 -5.88 9.86
CA ARG A 328 -4.46 -5.84 8.43
C ARG A 328 -5.91 -5.40 8.18
N LYS A 329 -6.88 -5.95 8.92
CA LYS A 329 -8.30 -5.58 8.81
C LYS A 329 -8.50 -4.09 9.09
N ILE A 330 -7.84 -3.53 10.10
CA ILE A 330 -7.89 -2.10 10.39
C ILE A 330 -7.57 -1.27 9.13
N MET A 331 -6.49 -1.64 8.42
CA MET A 331 -6.10 -0.93 7.19
C MET A 331 -7.07 -1.18 6.02
N MET A 332 -7.58 -2.39 5.89
CA MET A 332 -8.56 -2.74 4.85
C MET A 332 -9.86 -1.98 5.04
N ASP A 333 -10.40 -1.98 6.26
CA ASP A 333 -11.65 -1.30 6.60
C ASP A 333 -11.51 0.23 6.42
N THR A 334 -10.38 0.80 6.83
CA THR A 334 -10.09 2.23 6.61
C THR A 334 -10.09 2.57 5.11
N ARG A 335 -9.44 1.74 4.27
CA ARG A 335 -9.46 1.93 2.82
C ARG A 335 -10.87 1.78 2.25
N ASP A 336 -11.59 0.74 2.65
CA ASP A 336 -12.91 0.44 2.10
C ASP A 336 -13.92 1.55 2.47
N ARG A 337 -13.87 2.07 3.71
CA ARG A 337 -14.66 3.25 4.11
C ARG A 337 -14.27 4.50 3.32
N LEU A 338 -12.97 4.74 3.12
CA LEU A 338 -12.48 5.87 2.35
C LEU A 338 -12.93 5.81 0.87
N GLU A 339 -12.99 4.61 0.29
CA GLU A 339 -13.54 4.39 -1.05
C GLU A 339 -15.06 4.68 -1.11
N GLU A 340 -15.82 4.30 -0.07
CA GLU A 340 -17.26 4.63 0.00
C GLU A 340 -17.47 6.15 0.10
N VAL A 341 -16.71 6.84 0.96
CA VAL A 341 -16.74 8.31 1.06
C VAL A 341 -16.38 8.95 -0.29
N GLY A 342 -15.34 8.45 -0.96
CA GLY A 342 -14.94 8.93 -2.28
C GLY A 342 -16.03 8.75 -3.35
N LYS A 343 -16.72 7.61 -3.35
CA LYS A 343 -17.88 7.36 -4.25
C LYS A 343 -19.07 8.25 -3.93
N ASN A 344 -19.33 8.50 -2.64
CA ASN A 344 -20.38 9.43 -2.20
C ASN A 344 -20.10 10.85 -2.73
N ILE A 345 -18.87 11.34 -2.61
CA ILE A 345 -18.45 12.64 -3.15
C ILE A 345 -18.62 12.68 -4.68
N ASP A 346 -18.23 11.63 -5.41
CA ASP A 346 -18.38 11.54 -6.86
C ASP A 346 -19.87 11.59 -7.28
N ALA A 347 -20.76 10.96 -6.53
CA ALA A 347 -22.20 10.94 -6.78
C ALA A 347 -22.88 12.29 -6.46
N ASN A 348 -22.32 13.06 -5.54
CA ASN A 348 -22.90 14.32 -5.02
C ASN A 348 -22.16 15.57 -5.53
N LYS A 349 -21.62 15.55 -6.75
CA LYS A 349 -21.00 16.70 -7.44
C LYS A 349 -19.78 17.30 -6.71
N GLY A 350 -19.08 16.51 -5.91
CA GLY A 350 -17.84 16.93 -5.23
C GLY A 350 -18.00 17.19 -3.74
N GLU A 351 -19.19 17.04 -3.18
CA GLU A 351 -19.45 17.23 -1.75
C GLU A 351 -19.81 15.91 -1.08
N PHE A 352 -19.30 15.68 0.13
CA PHE A 352 -19.72 14.56 0.94
C PHE A 352 -21.12 14.84 1.53
N LYS A 353 -22.01 13.89 1.38
CA LYS A 353 -23.29 13.86 2.08
C LYS A 353 -23.27 12.75 3.12
N ASP A 354 -23.69 13.08 4.33
CA ASP A 354 -23.78 12.10 5.39
C ASP A 354 -24.58 10.86 4.92
N ASP A 355 -23.94 9.72 5.03
CA ASP A 355 -24.49 8.40 4.65
C ASP A 355 -24.88 7.57 5.86
N GLY A 356 -24.82 8.14 7.07
CA GLY A 356 -25.18 7.51 8.35
C GLY A 356 -24.19 6.42 8.77
N LYS A 357 -22.99 6.35 8.17
CA LYS A 357 -21.95 5.38 8.48
C LYS A 357 -20.69 6.09 8.97
N GLN A 358 -19.92 5.39 9.79
CA GLN A 358 -18.60 5.81 10.22
C GLN A 358 -17.65 4.62 10.31
N LEU A 359 -16.36 4.87 10.38
CA LEU A 359 -15.36 3.81 10.50
C LEU A 359 -15.51 3.03 11.82
N LEU A 360 -15.81 3.75 12.91
CA LEU A 360 -16.06 3.17 14.22
C LEU A 360 -17.45 2.51 14.27
N ASP A 361 -17.51 1.32 14.78
CA ASP A 361 -18.69 0.46 14.96
C ASP A 361 -19.26 -0.13 13.65
N ASP A 362 -19.27 0.59 12.52
CA ASP A 362 -19.75 0.03 11.24
C ASP A 362 -18.71 -0.88 10.55
N TYR A 363 -17.43 -0.61 10.75
CA TYR A 363 -16.32 -1.37 10.16
C TYR A 363 -15.39 -1.95 11.22
N ILE A 364 -14.95 -1.13 12.16
CA ILE A 364 -14.02 -1.48 13.23
C ILE A 364 -14.74 -1.43 14.57
N THR A 365 -14.83 -2.56 15.25
CA THR A 365 -15.53 -2.68 16.52
C THR A 365 -14.68 -2.20 17.70
N LYS A 366 -15.36 -1.76 18.77
CA LYS A 366 -14.71 -1.40 20.04
C LYS A 366 -13.87 -2.55 20.60
N GLU A 367 -14.35 -3.79 20.45
CA GLU A 367 -13.62 -4.99 20.89
C GLU A 367 -12.27 -5.14 20.16
N GLU A 368 -12.23 -4.90 18.84
CA GLU A 368 -10.98 -4.93 18.06
C GLU A 368 -10.01 -3.86 18.55
N LEU A 369 -10.50 -2.64 18.78
CA LEU A 369 -9.68 -1.55 19.27
C LEU A 369 -9.06 -1.87 20.63
N TRP A 370 -9.86 -2.31 21.60
CA TRP A 370 -9.39 -2.60 22.95
C TRP A 370 -8.56 -3.87 23.08
N ALA A 371 -8.61 -4.77 22.11
CA ALA A 371 -7.71 -5.93 22.06
C ALA A 371 -6.24 -5.56 21.77
N CYS A 372 -5.97 -4.35 21.25
CA CYS A 372 -4.61 -3.91 20.94
C CYS A 372 -3.81 -3.61 22.20
N THR A 373 -2.60 -4.18 22.29
CA THR A 373 -1.64 -3.94 23.41
C THR A 373 -0.67 -2.80 23.13
N SER A 374 -0.83 -2.06 22.03
CA SER A 374 0.03 -0.93 21.61
C SER A 374 1.53 -1.26 21.48
N CYS A 375 1.86 -2.52 21.16
CA CYS A 375 3.23 -3.04 21.16
C CYS A 375 4.07 -2.70 19.92
N ASN A 376 3.52 -2.06 18.88
CA ASN A 376 4.17 -1.73 17.60
C ASN A 376 4.64 -2.94 16.75
N ALA A 377 4.39 -4.19 17.13
CA ALA A 377 4.80 -5.36 16.36
C ALA A 377 4.26 -5.35 14.91
N CYS A 378 3.05 -4.82 14.70
CA CYS A 378 2.44 -4.69 13.37
C CYS A 378 3.18 -3.67 12.48
N VAL A 379 3.64 -2.54 13.05
CA VAL A 379 4.39 -1.49 12.35
C VAL A 379 5.77 -2.01 11.96
N GLU A 380 6.45 -2.69 12.87
CA GLU A 380 7.77 -3.27 12.61
C GLU A 380 7.71 -4.38 11.55
N ALA A 381 6.69 -5.22 11.58
CA ALA A 381 6.51 -6.31 10.62
C ALA A 381 6.13 -5.83 9.21
N CYS A 382 5.65 -4.60 9.04
CA CYS A 382 5.21 -4.08 7.75
C CYS A 382 6.39 -3.81 6.82
N PRO A 383 6.42 -4.41 5.60
CA PRO A 383 7.52 -4.23 4.66
C PRO A 383 7.61 -2.82 4.06
N VAL A 384 6.54 -2.04 4.14
CA VAL A 384 6.45 -0.67 3.63
C VAL A 384 6.11 0.36 4.72
N SER A 385 6.32 0.00 5.99
CA SER A 385 6.19 0.90 7.16
C SER A 385 4.80 1.51 7.36
N ILE A 386 3.75 0.75 7.09
CA ILE A 386 2.36 1.12 7.42
C ILE A 386 2.17 1.06 8.93
N ASP A 387 1.44 2.03 9.48
CA ASP A 387 1.18 2.17 10.92
C ASP A 387 -0.31 2.01 11.27
N PRO A 388 -0.80 0.76 11.46
CA PRO A 388 -2.17 0.52 11.90
C PRO A 388 -2.43 1.00 13.33
N LEU A 389 -1.37 1.07 14.14
CA LEU A 389 -1.51 1.46 15.55
C LEU A 389 -1.92 2.93 15.69
N SER A 390 -1.43 3.80 14.81
CA SER A 390 -1.81 5.21 14.84
C SER A 390 -3.32 5.40 14.68
N ILE A 391 -3.97 4.63 13.78
CA ILE A 391 -5.43 4.67 13.59
C ILE A 391 -6.15 4.14 14.83
N ILE A 392 -5.69 3.02 15.39
CA ILE A 392 -6.27 2.45 16.63
C ILE A 392 -6.22 3.46 17.78
N LEU A 393 -5.12 4.19 17.91
CA LEU A 393 -4.96 5.18 18.98
C LEU A 393 -5.90 6.37 18.79
N GLU A 394 -6.05 6.90 17.58
CA GLU A 394 -7.00 7.98 17.30
C GLU A 394 -8.45 7.55 17.59
N MET A 395 -8.83 6.33 17.18
CA MET A 395 -10.16 5.82 17.49
C MET A 395 -10.39 5.58 18.99
N ARG A 396 -9.37 5.16 19.74
CA ARG A 396 -9.45 5.04 21.21
C ARG A 396 -9.57 6.41 21.87
N ARG A 397 -8.86 7.43 21.37
CA ARG A 397 -8.98 8.81 21.86
C ARG A 397 -10.42 9.31 21.73
N TYR A 398 -11.02 9.09 20.56
CA TYR A 398 -12.43 9.44 20.34
C TYR A 398 -13.36 8.71 21.32
N LEU A 399 -13.18 7.40 21.49
CA LEU A 399 -13.99 6.62 22.43
C LEU A 399 -13.91 7.11 23.86
N VAL A 400 -12.71 7.48 24.33
CA VAL A 400 -12.50 7.91 25.73
C VAL A 400 -12.93 9.35 25.92
N MET A 401 -12.52 10.27 25.05
CA MET A 401 -12.64 11.70 25.27
C MET A 401 -13.97 12.28 24.78
N GLU A 402 -14.52 11.73 23.67
CA GLU A 402 -15.79 12.19 23.13
C GLU A 402 -16.99 11.35 23.60
N GLN A 403 -16.81 10.03 23.70
CA GLN A 403 -17.93 9.14 24.04
C GLN A 403 -17.92 8.64 25.49
N SER A 404 -16.85 8.87 26.27
CA SER A 404 -16.66 8.28 27.61
C SER A 404 -16.87 6.75 27.63
N ALA A 405 -16.54 6.08 26.52
CA ALA A 405 -16.87 4.68 26.23
C ALA A 405 -15.67 3.74 26.36
N ALA A 406 -14.78 3.99 27.33
CA ALA A 406 -13.75 3.02 27.68
C ALA A 406 -14.35 1.81 28.42
N PRO A 407 -13.72 0.63 28.40
CA PRO A 407 -14.10 -0.50 29.27
C PRO A 407 -14.15 -0.10 30.73
N THR A 408 -15.10 -0.65 31.49
CA THR A 408 -15.36 -0.29 32.90
C THR A 408 -14.07 -0.37 33.75
N GLU A 409 -13.26 -1.38 33.55
CA GLU A 409 -11.99 -1.57 34.27
C GLU A 409 -11.00 -0.44 34.01
N LEU A 410 -10.94 0.07 32.76
CA LEU A 410 -10.09 1.21 32.40
C LEU A 410 -10.66 2.53 32.93
N ASN A 411 -11.99 2.72 32.92
CA ASN A 411 -12.63 3.90 33.52
C ASN A 411 -12.33 3.95 35.03
N ASN A 412 -12.49 2.83 35.74
CA ASN A 412 -12.17 2.74 37.15
C ASN A 412 -10.70 3.04 37.42
N MET A 413 -9.78 2.50 36.58
CA MET A 413 -8.36 2.78 36.68
C MET A 413 -8.06 4.27 36.48
N MET A 414 -8.63 4.90 35.45
CA MET A 414 -8.43 6.32 35.15
C MET A 414 -8.95 7.20 36.29
N THR A 415 -10.15 6.92 36.75
CA THR A 415 -10.74 7.63 37.91
C THR A 415 -9.90 7.50 39.19
N ASN A 416 -9.35 6.29 39.44
CA ASN A 416 -8.46 6.09 40.59
C ASN A 416 -7.12 6.82 40.42
N ILE A 417 -6.55 6.86 39.21
CA ILE A 417 -5.33 7.64 38.95
C ILE A 417 -5.57 9.13 39.16
N GLU A 418 -6.71 9.64 38.70
CA GLU A 418 -7.08 11.04 38.83
C GLU A 418 -7.27 11.42 40.31
N ASN A 419 -8.03 10.64 41.05
CA ASN A 419 -8.38 10.94 42.44
C ASN A 419 -7.31 10.56 43.46
N ASN A 420 -6.57 9.47 43.22
CA ASN A 420 -5.67 8.89 44.25
C ASN A 420 -4.20 8.82 43.77
N GLY A 421 -3.91 9.18 42.50
CA GLY A 421 -2.57 9.01 41.92
C GLY A 421 -2.11 7.55 41.80
N ALA A 422 -3.04 6.59 41.85
CA ALA A 422 -2.79 5.15 41.74
C ALA A 422 -3.93 4.48 40.96
N PRO A 423 -3.67 3.37 40.22
CA PRO A 423 -4.70 2.70 39.41
C PRO A 423 -5.79 1.96 40.21
N TRP A 424 -5.68 1.90 41.53
CA TRP A 424 -6.65 1.33 42.47
C TRP A 424 -6.98 2.30 43.58
N PRO A 425 -8.09 2.12 44.31
CA PRO A 425 -8.51 3.01 45.36
C PRO A 425 -7.58 2.89 46.58
N TYR A 426 -6.45 3.57 46.53
CA TYR A 426 -5.43 3.56 47.59
C TYR A 426 -5.11 4.97 48.05
N ASN A 427 -5.05 5.15 49.37
CA ASN A 427 -4.78 6.46 49.92
C ASN A 427 -3.35 6.91 49.60
N GLN A 428 -3.16 8.12 49.07
CA GLN A 428 -1.84 8.69 48.77
C GLN A 428 -0.91 8.73 50.00
N MET A 429 -1.42 8.89 51.18
CA MET A 429 -0.63 8.89 52.43
C MET A 429 0.03 7.53 52.68
N ASP A 430 -0.58 6.44 52.23
CA ASP A 430 -0.07 5.08 52.42
C ASP A 430 0.91 4.67 51.34
N ARG A 431 1.14 5.49 50.31
CA ARG A 431 1.96 5.19 49.15
C ARG A 431 3.41 4.79 49.50
N LEU A 432 3.96 5.32 50.57
CA LEU A 432 5.34 5.03 51.01
C LEU A 432 5.42 4.03 52.19
N ASN A 433 4.31 3.45 52.62
CA ASN A 433 4.31 2.47 53.74
C ASN A 433 5.19 1.27 53.53
N TRP A 434 5.34 0.83 52.23
CA TRP A 434 6.27 -0.25 51.86
C TRP A 434 7.73 0.06 52.23
N LYS A 435 8.11 1.34 52.30
CA LYS A 435 9.47 1.79 52.64
C LYS A 435 9.74 1.70 54.14
N THR A 436 8.71 1.86 54.97
CA THR A 436 8.80 1.90 56.41
C THR A 436 8.44 0.60 57.09
N ASN A 437 7.61 -0.24 56.45
CA ASN A 437 7.32 -1.59 56.93
C ASN A 437 8.49 -2.50 56.63
N LYS A 438 9.31 -2.77 57.63
CA LYS A 438 10.23 -3.90 57.58
C LYS A 438 9.38 -5.17 57.61
N LEU A 439 9.44 -5.95 56.53
CA LEU A 439 8.93 -7.31 56.49
C LEU A 439 9.59 -8.15 57.54
#